data_5c3bf0ba50dfddc8405f69271d8c1173
#
_entry.id   5c3bf0ba50dfddc8405f69271d8c1173
#
_cell.length_a   1.000
_cell.length_b   1.000
_cell.length_c   1.000
_cell.angle_alpha   90.00
_cell.angle_beta   90.00
_cell.angle_gamma   90.00
#
_symmetry.space_group_name_H-M   'P 1'
#
loop_
_entity.id
_entity.type
_entity.pdbx_description
1 polymer ?
#
loop_
_entity_poly.entity_id
_entity_poly.type
_entity_poly.pdbx_seq_one_letter_code
_entity_poly.pdbx_strand_id
1 'polypeptide(L)'
;VRFHSVGGWGAITTGKNLGAIIGDLNDLLYDRDKVVDEFGNPKEIIHVSANPKYGSEKKGAPTSYFMIAAPERIRVNCDLRHVNVVLCCDPKAFTHTNPLDGMSEGGCLVWESEEEGEAAWERLPLWARKQIIDKNIRVFTLPGFKIAREATDRGDLQLRMQGNAFLGGFFSVSPMLQDFRITPEQFRDAVHKQYVKKFGKLGEAVVNSNMEVMTKGFELVREINVGAIEAPDRPTLRGKALVPMAMAEGLAASEGCGTG
;
A
#
# COMPACT_ATOMS: atom_id res chain seq x y z
N VAL A 1 1.23 -6.82 -5.39
CA VAL A 1 1.14 -5.61 -4.52
C VAL A 1 0.06 -4.68 -5.05
N ARG A 2 -0.70 -4.07 -4.17
CA ARG A 2 -1.64 -3.00 -4.50
C ARG A 2 -1.45 -1.82 -3.56
N PHE A 3 -1.23 -0.64 -4.13
CA PHE A 3 -1.45 0.60 -3.39
C PHE A 3 -2.93 0.94 -3.42
N HIS A 4 -3.49 1.19 -2.26
CA HIS A 4 -4.86 1.63 -2.08
C HIS A 4 -4.83 3.00 -1.42
N SER A 5 -5.25 4.04 -2.15
CA SER A 5 -5.05 5.43 -1.76
C SER A 5 -6.13 6.33 -2.33
N VAL A 6 -5.96 7.62 -2.14
CA VAL A 6 -6.83 8.67 -2.67
C VAL A 6 -6.14 9.39 -3.82
N GLY A 7 -6.88 9.74 -4.84
CA GLY A 7 -6.38 10.50 -5.99
C GLY A 7 -5.78 11.82 -5.56
N GLY A 8 -4.56 12.10 -6.04
CA GLY A 8 -3.78 13.28 -5.65
C GLY A 8 -2.76 13.05 -4.53
N TRP A 9 -2.80 11.93 -3.82
CA TRP A 9 -1.83 11.62 -2.75
C TRP A 9 -0.53 10.98 -3.23
N GLY A 10 -0.38 10.80 -4.53
CA GLY A 10 0.88 10.35 -5.11
C GLY A 10 1.08 8.84 -5.20
N ALA A 11 0.07 8.02 -4.96
CA ALA A 11 0.17 6.56 -4.99
C ALA A 11 0.83 6.01 -6.27
N ILE A 12 0.51 6.57 -7.43
CA ILE A 12 1.08 6.15 -8.71
C ILE A 12 2.58 6.48 -8.78
N THR A 13 2.95 7.66 -8.29
CA THR A 13 4.37 8.07 -8.22
C THR A 13 5.14 7.16 -7.27
N THR A 14 4.54 6.83 -6.12
CA THR A 14 5.10 5.91 -5.13
C THR A 14 5.25 4.50 -5.69
N GLY A 15 4.22 4.00 -6.37
CA GLY A 15 4.27 2.69 -7.01
C GLY A 15 5.35 2.60 -8.10
N LYS A 16 5.52 3.66 -8.91
CA LYS A 16 6.62 3.74 -9.87
C LYS A 16 7.99 3.76 -9.20
N ASN A 17 8.11 4.40 -8.03
CA ASN A 17 9.35 4.37 -7.24
C ASN A 17 9.66 2.98 -6.74
N LEU A 18 8.65 2.26 -6.24
CA LEU A 18 8.83 0.86 -5.82
C LEU A 18 9.38 0.02 -6.96
N GLY A 19 8.76 0.10 -8.15
CA GLY A 19 9.26 -0.63 -9.32
C GLY A 19 10.68 -0.26 -9.71
N ALA A 20 11.05 1.03 -9.63
CA ALA A 20 12.41 1.50 -9.93
C ALA A 20 13.45 1.03 -8.90
N ILE A 21 13.12 1.03 -7.60
CA ILE A 21 14.00 0.48 -6.55
C ILE A 21 14.23 -1.00 -6.80
N ILE A 22 13.18 -1.78 -7.13
CA ILE A 22 13.34 -3.20 -7.46
C ILE A 22 14.22 -3.39 -8.69
N GLY A 23 14.11 -2.49 -9.68
CA GLY A 23 15.02 -2.48 -10.84
C GLY A 23 16.48 -2.25 -10.44
N ASP A 24 16.76 -1.28 -9.59
CA ASP A 24 18.13 -1.04 -9.07
C ASP A 24 18.63 -2.22 -8.21
N LEU A 25 17.74 -2.94 -7.51
CA LEU A 25 18.08 -4.19 -6.83
C LEU A 25 18.42 -5.32 -7.82
N ASN A 26 17.79 -5.39 -8.99
CA ASN A 26 18.17 -6.31 -10.05
C ASN A 26 19.62 -6.09 -10.52
N ASP A 27 20.02 -4.81 -10.73
CA ASP A 27 21.38 -4.46 -11.10
C ASP A 27 22.39 -4.96 -10.05
N LEU A 28 22.06 -4.74 -8.76
CA LEU A 28 22.88 -5.20 -7.65
C LEU A 28 22.99 -6.74 -7.60
N LEU A 29 21.87 -7.44 -7.79
CA LEU A 29 21.84 -8.92 -7.80
C LEU A 29 22.64 -9.46 -8.99
N TYR A 30 22.52 -8.83 -10.16
CA TYR A 30 23.32 -9.21 -11.31
C TYR A 30 24.82 -9.01 -11.04
N ASP A 31 25.22 -7.86 -10.50
CA ASP A 31 26.62 -7.57 -10.20
C ASP A 31 27.22 -8.56 -9.19
N ARG A 32 26.42 -9.02 -8.23
CA ARG A 32 26.80 -10.00 -7.23
C ARG A 32 26.89 -11.42 -7.79
N ASP A 33 25.83 -11.88 -8.47
CA ASP A 33 25.61 -13.29 -8.80
C ASP A 33 25.98 -13.62 -10.25
N LYS A 34 26.18 -12.58 -11.12
CA LYS A 34 26.54 -12.70 -12.54
C LYS A 34 25.63 -13.65 -13.32
N VAL A 35 24.33 -13.67 -12.99
CA VAL A 35 23.35 -14.53 -13.65
C VAL A 35 23.14 -14.06 -15.08
N VAL A 36 23.36 -14.94 -16.04
CA VAL A 36 23.15 -14.67 -17.47
C VAL A 36 22.11 -15.61 -18.06
N ASP A 37 21.50 -15.19 -19.15
CA ASP A 37 20.60 -16.01 -19.97
C ASP A 37 21.41 -16.99 -20.85
N GLU A 38 20.72 -17.78 -21.66
CA GLU A 38 21.31 -18.74 -22.59
C GLU A 38 22.18 -18.10 -23.69
N PHE A 39 22.07 -16.78 -23.88
CA PHE A 39 22.84 -15.99 -24.86
C PHE A 39 23.99 -15.21 -24.20
N GLY A 40 24.18 -15.33 -22.87
CA GLY A 40 25.21 -14.62 -22.12
C GLY A 40 24.87 -13.18 -21.75
N ASN A 41 23.61 -12.74 -21.92
CA ASN A 41 23.17 -11.42 -21.49
C ASN A 41 22.75 -11.43 -20.01
N PRO A 42 22.84 -10.26 -19.32
CA PRO A 42 22.34 -10.12 -17.96
C PRO A 42 20.89 -10.59 -17.87
N LYS A 43 20.61 -11.51 -16.95
CA LYS A 43 19.27 -12.03 -16.71
C LYS A 43 18.60 -11.24 -15.59
N GLU A 44 17.38 -10.72 -15.83
CA GLU A 44 16.56 -10.18 -14.76
C GLU A 44 16.21 -11.31 -13.76
N ILE A 45 16.47 -11.05 -12.48
CA ILE A 45 16.19 -11.97 -11.38
C ILE A 45 14.78 -11.70 -10.82
N ILE A 46 14.39 -10.42 -10.78
CA ILE A 46 13.06 -9.98 -10.37
C ILE A 46 12.40 -9.23 -11.52
N HIS A 47 11.38 -9.83 -12.11
CA HIS A 47 10.57 -9.19 -13.14
C HIS A 47 9.51 -8.30 -12.50
N VAL A 48 9.32 -7.08 -13.03
CA VAL A 48 8.33 -6.13 -12.53
C VAL A 48 7.34 -5.77 -13.63
N SER A 49 6.05 -5.84 -13.33
CA SER A 49 4.98 -5.31 -14.17
C SER A 49 4.07 -4.42 -13.34
N ALA A 50 3.68 -3.28 -13.90
CA ALA A 50 2.89 -2.30 -13.18
C ALA A 50 1.68 -1.86 -14.01
N ASN A 51 0.51 -1.80 -13.36
CA ASN A 51 -0.73 -1.35 -13.96
C ASN A 51 -1.37 -0.25 -13.08
N PRO A 52 -1.16 1.04 -13.41
CA PRO A 52 -1.82 2.14 -12.72
C PRO A 52 -3.29 2.21 -13.13
N LYS A 53 -4.20 2.24 -12.16
CA LYS A 53 -5.62 2.44 -12.39
C LYS A 53 -6.01 3.87 -12.05
N TYR A 54 -6.34 4.64 -13.07
CA TYR A 54 -6.82 6.00 -12.91
C TYR A 54 -8.35 6.00 -12.89
N GLY A 55 -8.95 6.70 -11.91
CA GLY A 55 -10.35 7.10 -12.00
C GLY A 55 -10.53 8.26 -13.00
N SER A 56 -11.77 8.50 -13.44
CA SER A 56 -12.13 9.67 -14.24
C SER A 56 -11.84 10.99 -13.50
N GLU A 57 -11.89 10.97 -12.18
CA GLU A 57 -11.54 12.09 -11.31
C GLU A 57 -10.10 11.95 -10.80
N LYS A 58 -9.29 12.98 -11.05
CA LYS A 58 -7.88 13.00 -10.70
C LYS A 58 -7.59 13.26 -9.22
N LYS A 59 -8.57 13.76 -8.44
CA LYS A 59 -8.41 14.10 -7.04
C LYS A 59 -9.63 13.66 -6.24
N GLY A 60 -9.38 13.16 -5.01
CA GLY A 60 -10.42 12.84 -4.04
C GLY A 60 -11.10 11.48 -4.20
N ALA A 61 -11.02 10.83 -5.38
CA ALA A 61 -11.57 9.50 -5.59
C ALA A 61 -10.58 8.40 -5.19
N PRO A 62 -11.05 7.21 -4.80
CA PRO A 62 -10.18 6.06 -4.54
C PRO A 62 -9.32 5.75 -5.75
N THR A 63 -8.03 5.57 -5.53
CA THR A 63 -7.03 5.29 -6.57
C THR A 63 -6.27 4.03 -6.21
N SER A 64 -6.05 3.16 -7.20
CA SER A 64 -5.27 1.94 -7.02
C SER A 64 -4.11 1.88 -8.01
N TYR A 65 -3.00 1.33 -7.54
CA TYR A 65 -1.85 1.01 -8.37
C TYR A 65 -1.48 -0.45 -8.12
N PHE A 66 -1.47 -1.25 -9.16
CA PHE A 66 -1.11 -2.66 -9.09
C PHE A 66 0.31 -2.87 -9.57
N MET A 67 1.03 -3.75 -8.90
CA MET A 67 2.36 -4.17 -9.30
C MET A 67 2.55 -5.65 -9.02
N ILE A 68 3.19 -6.33 -9.95
CA ILE A 68 3.69 -7.69 -9.81
C ILE A 68 5.21 -7.61 -9.72
N ALA A 69 5.80 -8.28 -8.75
CA ALA A 69 7.22 -8.60 -8.72
C ALA A 69 7.33 -10.13 -8.61
N ALA A 70 8.04 -10.75 -9.51
CA ALA A 70 8.11 -12.21 -9.61
C ALA A 70 9.49 -12.66 -10.11
N PRO A 71 9.97 -13.87 -9.72
CA PRO A 71 11.23 -14.44 -10.23
C PRO A 71 11.10 -14.89 -11.69
N GLU A 72 9.88 -14.98 -12.22
CA GLU A 72 9.60 -15.40 -13.59
C GLU A 72 9.05 -14.26 -14.43
N ARG A 73 9.23 -14.38 -15.76
CA ARG A 73 8.72 -13.37 -16.70
C ARG A 73 7.20 -13.23 -16.60
N ILE A 74 6.76 -12.00 -16.31
CA ILE A 74 5.35 -11.65 -16.20
C ILE A 74 4.74 -11.51 -17.58
N ARG A 75 3.67 -12.29 -17.85
CA ARG A 75 2.96 -12.31 -19.14
C ARG A 75 1.59 -11.63 -19.09
N VAL A 76 1.22 -11.10 -17.93
CA VAL A 76 -0.10 -10.48 -17.71
C VAL A 76 0.06 -8.98 -17.42
N ASN A 77 -0.82 -8.19 -18.01
CA ASN A 77 -0.94 -6.76 -17.70
C ASN A 77 -2.42 -6.44 -17.53
N CYS A 78 -2.91 -6.66 -16.31
CA CYS A 78 -4.31 -6.47 -15.95
C CYS A 78 -4.45 -6.09 -14.48
N ASP A 79 -5.66 -5.72 -14.07
CA ASP A 79 -6.00 -5.56 -12.66
C ASP A 79 -5.84 -6.90 -11.94
N LEU A 80 -5.12 -6.89 -10.83
CA LEU A 80 -4.85 -8.10 -10.07
C LEU A 80 -6.09 -8.48 -9.25
N ARG A 81 -6.56 -9.71 -9.46
CA ARG A 81 -7.64 -10.31 -8.66
C ARG A 81 -7.12 -10.96 -7.36
N HIS A 82 -5.83 -11.27 -7.32
CA HIS A 82 -5.16 -11.87 -6.15
C HIS A 82 -3.98 -11.00 -5.78
N VAL A 83 -3.97 -10.51 -4.55
CA VAL A 83 -2.97 -9.55 -4.05
C VAL A 83 -2.40 -10.05 -2.73
N ASN A 84 -1.07 -10.18 -2.66
CA ASN A 84 -0.38 -10.63 -1.45
C ASN A 84 -0.12 -9.49 -0.46
N VAL A 85 0.14 -8.27 -0.95
CA VAL A 85 0.42 -7.11 -0.11
C VAL A 85 -0.44 -5.95 -0.54
N VAL A 86 -1.15 -5.35 0.40
CA VAL A 86 -1.90 -4.10 0.21
C VAL A 86 -1.27 -3.01 1.05
N LEU A 87 -0.91 -1.91 0.41
CA LEU A 87 -0.42 -0.68 1.04
C LEU A 87 -1.57 0.33 1.05
N CYS A 88 -2.28 0.39 2.16
CA CYS A 88 -3.48 1.21 2.33
C CYS A 88 -3.11 2.55 2.95
N CYS A 89 -2.82 3.54 2.10
CA CYS A 89 -2.40 4.88 2.51
C CYS A 89 -3.55 5.76 3.03
N ASP A 90 -4.80 5.34 2.87
CA ASP A 90 -5.97 6.07 3.33
C ASP A 90 -6.42 5.55 4.70
N PRO A 91 -6.33 6.39 5.78
CA PRO A 91 -6.76 5.98 7.12
C PRO A 91 -8.27 5.72 7.21
N LYS A 92 -9.06 6.26 6.27
CA LYS A 92 -10.52 6.11 6.20
C LYS A 92 -10.97 5.09 5.16
N ALA A 93 -10.08 4.33 4.55
CA ALA A 93 -10.41 3.42 3.46
C ALA A 93 -11.57 2.48 3.79
N PHE A 94 -11.60 1.94 5.00
CA PHE A 94 -12.65 1.00 5.44
C PHE A 94 -14.05 1.61 5.55
N THR A 95 -14.18 2.94 5.51
CA THR A 95 -15.50 3.61 5.56
C THR A 95 -16.18 3.69 4.20
N HIS A 96 -15.42 3.68 3.10
CA HIS A 96 -15.96 3.91 1.75
C HIS A 96 -15.48 2.92 0.69
N THR A 97 -14.47 2.10 1.00
CA THR A 97 -13.94 1.08 0.09
C THR A 97 -13.71 -0.25 0.82
N ASN A 98 -13.22 -1.26 0.09
CA ASN A 98 -12.73 -2.50 0.69
C ASN A 98 -11.25 -2.70 0.34
N PRO A 99 -10.32 -2.26 1.21
CA PRO A 99 -8.90 -2.49 0.96
C PRO A 99 -8.49 -3.97 1.04
N LEU A 100 -9.34 -4.85 1.55
CA LEU A 100 -9.10 -6.30 1.62
C LEU A 100 -9.58 -7.06 0.38
N ASP A 101 -10.26 -6.38 -0.56
CA ASP A 101 -10.78 -7.01 -1.77
C ASP A 101 -9.65 -7.67 -2.59
N GLY A 102 -9.83 -8.93 -2.96
CA GLY A 102 -8.82 -9.69 -3.71
C GLY A 102 -7.55 -10.05 -2.92
N MET A 103 -7.47 -9.79 -1.62
CA MET A 103 -6.33 -10.27 -0.83
C MET A 103 -6.30 -11.79 -0.76
N SER A 104 -5.11 -12.35 -1.00
CA SER A 104 -4.83 -13.77 -0.86
C SER A 104 -4.82 -14.18 0.61
N GLU A 105 -5.06 -15.45 0.88
CA GLU A 105 -4.84 -16.03 2.21
C GLU A 105 -3.40 -15.83 2.65
N GLY A 106 -3.19 -15.50 3.92
CA GLY A 106 -1.87 -15.17 4.46
C GLY A 106 -1.27 -13.86 3.95
N GLY A 107 -2.03 -13.05 3.23
CA GLY A 107 -1.57 -11.76 2.71
C GLY A 107 -1.29 -10.73 3.81
N CYS A 108 -0.60 -9.64 3.45
CA CYS A 108 -0.23 -8.55 4.36
C CYS A 108 -0.97 -7.26 4.00
N LEU A 109 -1.61 -6.64 4.97
CA LEU A 109 -2.16 -5.30 4.88
C LEU A 109 -1.28 -4.35 5.69
N VAL A 110 -0.71 -3.33 5.06
CA VAL A 110 -0.09 -2.19 5.75
C VAL A 110 -1.06 -1.03 5.67
N TRP A 111 -1.56 -0.58 6.81
CA TRP A 111 -2.62 0.42 6.89
C TRP A 111 -2.16 1.70 7.60
N GLU A 112 -2.51 2.84 7.03
CA GLU A 112 -2.26 4.15 7.62
C GLU A 112 -3.00 4.30 8.94
N SER A 113 -2.28 4.28 10.04
CA SER A 113 -2.81 4.49 11.39
C SER A 113 -1.72 4.96 12.33
N GLU A 114 -2.06 5.92 13.20
CA GLU A 114 -1.23 6.32 14.33
C GLU A 114 -1.52 5.46 15.59
N GLU A 115 -2.59 4.67 15.56
CA GLU A 115 -2.93 3.72 16.62
C GLU A 115 -2.27 2.37 16.35
N GLU A 116 -1.93 1.67 17.41
CA GLU A 116 -1.27 0.37 17.39
C GLU A 116 -2.07 -0.66 18.20
N GLY A 117 -1.75 -1.93 18.02
CA GLY A 117 -2.29 -3.03 18.81
C GLY A 117 -3.82 -3.12 18.78
N GLU A 118 -4.43 -3.26 19.97
CA GLU A 118 -5.88 -3.43 20.12
C GLU A 118 -6.67 -2.20 19.68
N ALA A 119 -6.17 -1.00 19.96
CA ALA A 119 -6.83 0.23 19.53
C ALA A 119 -6.95 0.33 18.00
N ALA A 120 -5.93 -0.09 17.27
CA ALA A 120 -6.00 -0.18 15.81
C ALA A 120 -6.97 -1.27 15.35
N TRP A 121 -6.97 -2.44 16.01
CA TRP A 121 -7.91 -3.52 15.72
C TRP A 121 -9.37 -3.10 15.89
N GLU A 122 -9.69 -2.41 16.97
CA GLU A 122 -11.05 -1.91 17.25
C GLU A 122 -11.55 -0.90 16.23
N ARG A 123 -10.64 -0.19 15.52
CA ARG A 123 -11.04 0.73 14.45
C ARG A 123 -11.50 0.04 13.18
N LEU A 124 -11.15 -1.23 13.00
CA LEU A 124 -11.59 -2.00 11.85
C LEU A 124 -13.07 -2.37 12.01
N PRO A 125 -13.90 -2.22 10.97
CA PRO A 125 -15.28 -2.65 11.02
C PRO A 125 -15.39 -4.17 11.12
N LEU A 126 -16.50 -4.67 11.69
CA LEU A 126 -16.72 -6.09 11.92
C LEU A 126 -16.52 -6.94 10.66
N TRP A 127 -17.01 -6.48 9.51
CA TRP A 127 -16.84 -7.20 8.24
C TRP A 127 -15.35 -7.36 7.84
N ALA A 128 -14.53 -6.33 8.11
CA ALA A 128 -13.10 -6.39 7.82
C ALA A 128 -12.37 -7.33 8.79
N ARG A 129 -12.70 -7.26 10.10
CA ARG A 129 -12.15 -8.18 11.11
C ARG A 129 -12.44 -9.63 10.76
N LYS A 130 -13.69 -9.95 10.36
CA LYS A 130 -14.06 -11.30 9.90
C LYS A 130 -13.24 -11.72 8.69
N GLN A 131 -13.13 -10.87 7.66
CA GLN A 131 -12.35 -11.19 6.45
C GLN A 131 -10.85 -11.37 6.75
N ILE A 132 -10.30 -10.60 7.69
CA ILE A 132 -8.91 -10.73 8.14
C ILE A 132 -8.69 -12.10 8.80
N ILE A 133 -9.58 -12.50 9.70
CA ILE A 133 -9.49 -13.80 10.39
C ILE A 133 -9.69 -14.94 9.40
N ASP A 134 -10.75 -14.91 8.60
CA ASP A 134 -11.09 -15.97 7.64
C ASP A 134 -9.98 -16.26 6.63
N LYS A 135 -9.21 -15.22 6.24
CA LYS A 135 -8.11 -15.34 5.28
C LYS A 135 -6.74 -15.31 5.92
N ASN A 136 -6.66 -15.35 7.24
CA ASN A 136 -5.37 -15.27 7.97
C ASN A 136 -4.49 -14.09 7.50
N ILE A 137 -5.09 -12.92 7.30
CA ILE A 137 -4.38 -11.73 6.82
C ILE A 137 -3.57 -11.14 7.97
N ARG A 138 -2.29 -10.89 7.75
CA ARG A 138 -1.44 -10.15 8.68
C ARG A 138 -1.71 -8.66 8.50
N VAL A 139 -1.97 -7.97 9.59
CA VAL A 139 -2.29 -6.53 9.58
C VAL A 139 -1.16 -5.76 10.27
N PHE A 140 -0.70 -4.74 9.58
CA PHE A 140 0.33 -3.83 10.07
C PHE A 140 -0.20 -2.41 10.04
N THR A 141 0.14 -1.63 11.06
CA THR A 141 -0.09 -0.18 11.09
C THR A 141 1.19 0.57 10.79
N LEU A 142 1.04 1.70 10.13
CA LEU A 142 2.13 2.61 9.80
C LEU A 142 1.65 4.06 9.92
N PRO A 143 2.26 4.89 10.79
CA PRO A 143 1.89 6.30 10.96
C PRO A 143 2.53 7.18 9.88
N GLY A 144 2.25 6.89 8.60
CA GLY A 144 2.90 7.52 7.45
C GLY A 144 2.68 9.02 7.38
N PHE A 145 1.50 9.52 7.75
CA PHE A 145 1.24 10.97 7.83
C PHE A 145 2.02 11.64 8.95
N LYS A 146 2.15 11.00 10.10
CA LYS A 146 2.98 11.51 11.21
C LYS A 146 4.43 11.64 10.77
N ILE A 147 4.99 10.58 10.18
CA ILE A 147 6.35 10.57 9.64
C ILE A 147 6.54 11.69 8.62
N ALA A 148 5.59 11.86 7.70
CA ALA A 148 5.65 12.89 6.68
C ALA A 148 5.56 14.32 7.25
N ARG A 149 4.72 14.54 8.28
CA ARG A 149 4.61 15.84 8.99
C ARG A 149 5.89 16.21 9.71
N GLU A 150 6.56 15.24 10.31
CA GLU A 150 7.86 15.46 10.98
C GLU A 150 8.99 15.82 9.99
N ALA A 151 8.89 15.35 8.74
CA ALA A 151 9.90 15.56 7.72
C ALA A 151 9.74 16.87 6.93
N THR A 152 8.55 17.48 6.90
CA THR A 152 8.29 18.73 6.17
C THR A 152 7.03 19.44 6.65
N ASP A 153 7.11 20.76 6.74
CA ASP A 153 5.95 21.63 7.05
C ASP A 153 5.04 21.89 5.84
N ARG A 154 5.49 21.51 4.64
CA ARG A 154 4.75 21.72 3.40
C ARG A 154 3.69 20.64 3.20
N GLY A 155 2.41 20.97 3.39
CA GLY A 155 1.29 20.03 3.29
C GLY A 155 1.17 19.34 1.92
N ASP A 156 1.54 20.01 0.81
CA ASP A 156 1.54 19.40 -0.53
C ASP A 156 2.61 18.30 -0.68
N LEU A 157 3.71 18.42 0.05
CA LEU A 157 4.77 17.41 0.08
C LEU A 157 4.45 16.29 1.07
N GLN A 158 3.79 16.56 2.19
CA GLN A 158 3.43 15.55 3.19
C GLN A 158 2.66 14.39 2.58
N LEU A 159 1.67 14.67 1.72
CA LEU A 159 0.89 13.65 1.02
C LEU A 159 1.75 12.74 0.11
N ARG A 160 2.80 13.29 -0.49
CA ARG A 160 3.73 12.53 -1.34
C ARG A 160 4.76 11.77 -0.51
N MET A 161 5.21 12.37 0.59
CA MET A 161 6.20 11.77 1.49
C MET A 161 5.61 10.59 2.27
N GLN A 162 4.32 10.64 2.63
CA GLN A 162 3.60 9.49 3.18
C GLN A 162 3.83 8.24 2.32
N GLY A 163 3.74 8.35 0.99
CA GLY A 163 4.00 7.25 0.09
C GLY A 163 5.40 6.63 0.26
N ASN A 164 6.44 7.45 0.52
CA ASN A 164 7.78 6.94 0.76
C ASN A 164 7.88 6.18 2.10
N ALA A 165 7.14 6.57 3.14
CA ALA A 165 7.03 5.78 4.36
C ALA A 165 6.44 4.40 4.06
N PHE A 166 5.40 4.32 3.22
CA PHE A 166 4.80 3.05 2.80
C PHE A 166 5.74 2.18 1.95
N LEU A 167 6.69 2.77 1.21
CA LEU A 167 7.76 1.98 0.57
C LEU A 167 8.64 1.31 1.61
N GLY A 168 9.05 2.04 2.64
CA GLY A 168 9.78 1.47 3.78
C GLY A 168 9.00 0.33 4.43
N GLY A 169 7.74 0.56 4.75
CA GLY A 169 6.83 -0.45 5.30
C GLY A 169 6.71 -1.69 4.41
N PHE A 170 6.62 -1.52 3.10
CA PHE A 170 6.60 -2.65 2.16
C PHE A 170 7.84 -3.54 2.27
N PHE A 171 9.03 -2.96 2.24
CA PHE A 171 10.27 -3.72 2.33
C PHE A 171 10.48 -4.35 3.71
N SER A 172 9.88 -3.79 4.77
CA SER A 172 9.91 -4.36 6.12
C SER A 172 9.00 -5.59 6.24
N VAL A 173 7.79 -5.57 5.64
CA VAL A 173 6.82 -6.66 5.78
C VAL A 173 6.95 -7.74 4.69
N SER A 174 7.60 -7.43 3.56
CA SER A 174 7.80 -8.39 2.49
C SER A 174 9.07 -9.22 2.71
N PRO A 175 9.09 -10.50 2.33
CA PRO A 175 10.29 -11.32 2.47
C PRO A 175 11.37 -10.99 1.43
N MET A 176 11.16 -10.01 0.55
CA MET A 176 12.00 -9.76 -0.62
C MET A 176 13.49 -9.56 -0.27
N LEU A 177 13.79 -8.74 0.75
CA LEU A 177 15.18 -8.50 1.13
C LEU A 177 15.85 -9.78 1.66
N GLN A 178 15.10 -10.58 2.41
CA GLN A 178 15.58 -11.86 2.95
C GLN A 178 15.75 -12.92 1.86
N ASP A 179 14.73 -13.09 1.00
CA ASP A 179 14.72 -14.10 -0.07
C ASP A 179 15.87 -13.90 -1.06
N PHE A 180 16.18 -12.65 -1.38
CA PHE A 180 17.29 -12.30 -2.28
C PHE A 180 18.60 -12.00 -1.55
N ARG A 181 18.68 -12.19 -0.23
CA ARG A 181 19.88 -11.97 0.60
C ARG A 181 20.48 -10.58 0.40
N ILE A 182 19.63 -9.57 0.40
CA ILE A 182 20.02 -8.15 0.28
C ILE A 182 20.29 -7.62 1.68
N THR A 183 21.52 -7.10 1.91
CA THR A 183 21.85 -6.52 3.21
C THR A 183 21.20 -5.15 3.40
N PRO A 184 21.05 -4.67 4.66
CA PRO A 184 20.51 -3.33 4.91
C PRO A 184 21.30 -2.21 4.21
N GLU A 185 22.63 -2.34 4.12
CA GLU A 185 23.49 -1.39 3.44
C GLU A 185 23.23 -1.39 1.93
N GLN A 186 23.19 -2.57 1.31
CA GLN A 186 22.90 -2.73 -0.11
C GLN A 186 21.53 -2.16 -0.47
N PHE A 187 20.52 -2.42 0.37
CA PHE A 187 19.19 -1.88 0.20
C PHE A 187 19.19 -0.34 0.31
N ARG A 188 19.84 0.21 1.33
CA ARG A 188 19.96 1.65 1.52
C ARG A 188 20.65 2.33 0.33
N ASP A 189 21.70 1.74 -0.19
CA ASP A 189 22.43 2.27 -1.34
C ASP A 189 21.58 2.28 -2.61
N ALA A 190 20.81 1.21 -2.86
CA ALA A 190 19.89 1.13 -3.99
C ALA A 190 18.80 2.21 -3.90
N VAL A 191 18.21 2.41 -2.72
CA VAL A 191 17.21 3.45 -2.48
C VAL A 191 17.81 4.84 -2.64
N HIS A 192 19.01 5.08 -2.08
CA HIS A 192 19.70 6.36 -2.20
C HIS A 192 20.01 6.69 -3.66
N LYS A 193 20.55 5.75 -4.44
CA LYS A 193 20.79 5.88 -5.87
C LYS A 193 19.52 6.30 -6.62
N GLN A 194 18.40 5.65 -6.35
CA GLN A 194 17.11 5.98 -6.96
C GLN A 194 16.62 7.38 -6.56
N TYR A 195 16.78 7.78 -5.30
CA TYR A 195 16.34 9.09 -4.83
C TYR A 195 17.24 10.21 -5.34
N VAL A 196 18.55 10.00 -5.47
CA VAL A 196 19.46 10.95 -6.16
C VAL A 196 19.05 11.12 -7.62
N LYS A 197 18.78 10.04 -8.34
CA LYS A 197 18.30 10.07 -9.73
C LYS A 197 17.01 10.88 -9.87
N LYS A 198 16.10 10.75 -8.91
CA LYS A 198 14.77 11.37 -8.97
C LYS A 198 14.73 12.79 -8.40
N PHE A 199 15.36 13.00 -7.27
CA PHE A 199 15.25 14.22 -6.48
C PHE A 199 16.54 15.04 -6.43
N GLY A 200 17.65 14.52 -6.93
CA GLY A 200 18.96 15.19 -6.83
C GLY A 200 18.98 16.60 -7.42
N LYS A 201 18.19 16.86 -8.47
CA LYS A 201 18.02 18.21 -9.05
C LYS A 201 17.33 19.20 -8.09
N LEU A 202 16.63 18.72 -7.08
CA LEU A 202 15.96 19.54 -6.06
C LEU A 202 16.85 19.84 -4.85
N GLY A 203 18.05 19.27 -4.82
CA GLY A 203 19.02 19.44 -3.76
C GLY A 203 19.15 18.23 -2.83
N GLU A 204 20.30 18.13 -2.19
CA GLU A 204 20.66 17.02 -1.29
C GLU A 204 19.73 16.93 -0.07
N ALA A 205 19.30 18.06 0.46
CA ALA A 205 18.35 18.09 1.59
C ALA A 205 17.04 17.36 1.27
N VAL A 206 16.55 17.46 0.03
CA VAL A 206 15.33 16.75 -0.41
C VAL A 206 15.59 15.26 -0.52
N VAL A 207 16.75 14.84 -1.02
CA VAL A 207 17.14 13.42 -1.06
C VAL A 207 17.18 12.84 0.35
N ASN A 208 17.88 13.51 1.26
CA ASN A 208 18.04 13.06 2.65
C ASN A 208 16.71 12.98 3.40
N SER A 209 15.84 13.97 3.24
CA SER A 209 14.51 13.96 3.83
C SER A 209 13.65 12.78 3.34
N ASN A 210 13.70 12.46 2.04
CA ASN A 210 12.99 11.30 1.50
C ASN A 210 13.59 9.97 1.99
N MET A 211 14.92 9.89 2.13
CA MET A 211 15.61 8.73 2.73
C MET A 211 15.18 8.52 4.18
N GLU A 212 15.15 9.59 4.97
CA GLU A 212 14.72 9.53 6.38
C GLU A 212 13.28 9.03 6.51
N VAL A 213 12.35 9.58 5.71
CA VAL A 213 10.95 9.14 5.71
C VAL A 213 10.81 7.66 5.38
N MET A 214 11.55 7.18 4.39
CA MET A 214 11.52 5.76 4.03
C MET A 214 12.11 4.88 5.14
N THR A 215 13.22 5.29 5.74
CA THR A 215 13.86 4.58 6.85
C THR A 215 12.91 4.51 8.05
N LYS A 216 12.28 5.63 8.44
CA LYS A 216 11.24 5.64 9.49
C LYS A 216 10.06 4.72 9.15
N GLY A 217 9.63 4.69 7.89
CA GLY A 217 8.58 3.78 7.44
C GLY A 217 8.95 2.31 7.61
N PHE A 218 10.20 1.96 7.33
CA PHE A 218 10.73 0.61 7.54
C PHE A 218 10.79 0.24 9.03
N GLU A 219 11.19 1.17 9.89
CA GLU A 219 11.40 0.94 11.32
C GLU A 219 10.12 1.02 12.15
N LEU A 220 9.15 1.84 11.75
CA LEU A 220 7.95 2.16 12.54
C LEU A 220 6.71 1.37 12.12
N VAL A 221 6.79 0.51 11.10
CA VAL A 221 5.70 -0.41 10.80
C VAL A 221 5.54 -1.42 11.94
N ARG A 222 4.31 -1.61 12.42
CA ARG A 222 4.00 -2.50 13.55
C ARG A 222 2.91 -3.49 13.18
N GLU A 223 3.16 -4.76 13.42
CA GLU A 223 2.13 -5.79 13.30
C GLU A 223 1.16 -5.67 14.48
N ILE A 224 -0.13 -5.70 14.20
CA ILE A 224 -1.15 -5.77 15.22
C ILE A 224 -1.58 -7.23 15.41
N ASN A 225 -1.75 -7.65 16.65
CA ASN A 225 -2.34 -8.94 16.93
C ASN A 225 -3.80 -8.92 16.50
N VAL A 226 -4.22 -9.99 15.81
CA VAL A 226 -5.63 -10.20 15.47
C VAL A 226 -6.38 -10.40 16.77
N GLY A 227 -7.25 -9.45 17.10
CA GLY A 227 -8.01 -9.43 18.35
C GLY A 227 -9.33 -10.18 18.25
N ALA A 228 -10.13 -10.04 19.29
CA ALA A 228 -11.45 -10.66 19.35
C ALA A 228 -12.42 -10.02 18.33
N ILE A 229 -13.32 -10.85 17.78
CA ILE A 229 -14.38 -10.35 16.89
C ILE A 229 -15.42 -9.53 17.66
N GLU A 230 -15.62 -9.81 18.93
CA GLU A 230 -16.60 -9.18 19.82
C GLU A 230 -16.33 -7.70 20.11
N ALA A 231 -15.16 -7.17 19.70
CA ALA A 231 -14.90 -5.73 19.79
C ALA A 231 -16.03 -4.94 19.08
N PRO A 232 -16.40 -3.76 19.60
CA PRO A 232 -17.53 -3.00 19.07
C PRO A 232 -17.42 -2.74 17.57
N ASP A 233 -18.52 -2.94 16.85
CA ASP A 233 -18.56 -2.64 15.41
C ASP A 233 -18.67 -1.14 15.18
N ARG A 234 -17.73 -0.60 14.42
CA ARG A 234 -17.79 0.81 14.03
C ARG A 234 -18.62 0.95 12.76
N PRO A 235 -19.55 1.91 12.73
CA PRO A 235 -20.39 2.13 11.55
C PRO A 235 -19.51 2.49 10.35
N THR A 236 -19.73 1.78 9.25
CA THR A 236 -19.09 2.05 7.97
C THR A 236 -20.15 2.19 6.88
N LEU A 237 -19.84 2.92 5.83
CA LEU A 237 -20.75 3.06 4.69
C LEU A 237 -21.05 1.71 4.01
N ARG A 238 -20.19 0.70 4.17
CA ARG A 238 -20.38 -0.62 3.58
C ARG A 238 -21.26 -1.57 4.40
N GLY A 239 -21.38 -1.36 5.68
CA GLY A 239 -22.20 -2.20 6.57
C GLY A 239 -23.69 -1.83 6.57
N LYS A 240 -24.07 -0.73 5.95
CA LYS A 240 -25.46 -0.27 5.86
C LYS A 240 -25.86 -0.15 4.40
N ALA A 241 -27.09 -0.52 4.08
CA ALA A 241 -27.65 -0.19 2.78
C ALA A 241 -27.47 1.33 2.55
N LEU A 242 -26.73 1.69 1.53
CA LEU A 242 -26.44 3.08 1.17
C LEU A 242 -27.65 3.75 0.51
N VAL A 243 -28.83 3.52 0.99
CA VAL A 243 -29.99 4.28 0.60
C VAL A 243 -29.99 5.53 1.46
N PRO A 244 -29.84 6.73 0.90
CA PRO A 244 -30.02 7.96 1.66
C PRO A 244 -31.33 7.89 2.42
N MET A 245 -31.34 8.34 3.68
CA MET A 245 -32.52 8.22 4.55
C MET A 245 -33.79 8.78 3.87
N ALA A 246 -33.67 9.87 3.11
CA ALA A 246 -34.75 10.44 2.32
C ALA A 246 -35.29 9.51 1.21
N MET A 247 -34.45 8.66 0.64
CA MET A 247 -34.89 7.62 -0.33
C MET A 247 -35.52 6.40 0.35
N ALA A 248 -35.04 6.04 1.53
CA ALA A 248 -35.62 4.95 2.32
C ALA A 248 -37.03 5.31 2.79
N GLU A 249 -37.27 6.54 3.22
CA GLU A 249 -38.59 7.05 3.59
C GLU A 249 -39.52 7.11 2.38
N GLY A 250 -39.03 7.51 1.20
CA GLY A 250 -39.80 7.51 -0.05
C GLY A 250 -40.18 6.12 -0.54
N LEU A 251 -39.33 5.12 -0.37
CA LEU A 251 -39.60 3.72 -0.72
C LEU A 251 -40.62 3.09 0.26
N ALA A 252 -40.49 3.36 1.55
CA ALA A 252 -41.46 2.90 2.56
C ALA A 252 -42.85 3.52 2.34
N ALA A 253 -42.93 4.77 1.90
CA ALA A 253 -44.20 5.43 1.58
C ALA A 253 -44.86 4.89 0.29
N SER A 254 -44.06 4.33 -0.67
CA SER A 254 -44.60 3.75 -1.91
C SER A 254 -45.14 2.34 -1.73
N GLU A 255 -44.69 1.57 -0.72
CA GLU A 255 -45.23 0.23 -0.42
C GLU A 255 -46.59 0.27 0.29
N GLY A 256 -47.00 1.44 0.84
CA GLY A 256 -48.31 1.63 1.50
C GLY A 256 -49.44 1.98 0.56
N CYS A 257 -49.24 2.20 -0.74
CA CYS A 257 -50.26 2.63 -1.70
C CYS A 257 -50.80 1.52 -2.63
N GLY A 258 -50.72 0.27 -2.26
CA GLY A 258 -51.07 -0.89 -3.10
C GLY A 258 -52.07 -1.87 -2.58
N THR A 259 -53.08 -1.44 -1.76
CA THR A 259 -54.30 -2.26 -1.50
C THR A 259 -55.47 -1.33 -1.26
N GLY A 260 -56.20 -1.06 -2.28
CA GLY A 260 -57.53 -0.46 -2.28
C GLY A 260 -58.24 -0.84 -3.57
#